data_4d1439cec72efd313e8e9158678f7b29
#
_entry.id   4d1439cec72efd313e8e9158678f7b29
#
_cell.length_a   1.000
_cell.length_b   1.000
_cell.length_c   1.000
_cell.angle_alpha   90.00
_cell.angle_beta   90.00
_cell.angle_gamma   90.00
#
_symmetry.space_group_name_H-M   'P 1'
#
loop_
_entity.id
_entity.type
_entity.pdbx_description
1 polymer ?
#
loop_
_entity_poly.entity_id
_entity_poly.type
_entity_poly.pdbx_seq_one_letter_code
_entity_poly.pdbx_strand_id
1 'polypeptide(L)'
;MDLRGTAVTRREDDHLLRGSAAFVADLDFDNAAYVHYLTSTSAHAELRSIDVSSALSMPGVIDIFTNSDLDIGPYPSANPIFDEAMVRPLLAHQRVRFVGEP
;
A
#
# COMPACT_ATOMS: atom_id res chain seq x y z
N MET A 1 39.07 4.89 7.25
CA MET A 1 38.69 5.81 8.32
C MET A 1 37.91 5.01 9.35
N ASP A 2 38.38 4.94 10.58
CA ASP A 2 37.65 4.24 11.66
C ASP A 2 36.68 5.20 12.34
N LEU A 3 35.38 4.87 12.26
CA LEU A 3 34.31 5.70 12.81
C LEU A 3 33.89 5.25 14.22
N ARG A 4 34.53 4.20 14.78
CA ARG A 4 34.22 3.72 16.13
C ARG A 4 34.61 4.76 17.17
N GLY A 5 33.66 5.11 18.03
CA GLY A 5 33.87 6.12 19.08
C GLY A 5 33.88 7.57 18.62
N THR A 6 33.60 7.85 17.33
CA THR A 6 33.49 9.20 16.78
C THR A 6 32.03 9.60 16.67
N ALA A 7 31.67 10.75 17.25
CA ALA A 7 30.34 11.32 17.06
C ALA A 7 30.21 11.81 15.60
N VAL A 8 29.35 11.15 14.85
CA VAL A 8 29.04 11.52 13.46
C VAL A 8 27.65 12.15 13.44
N THR A 9 27.55 13.40 12.98
CA THR A 9 26.26 14.06 12.77
C THR A 9 25.56 13.47 11.54
N ARG A 10 24.25 13.34 11.57
CA ARG A 10 23.46 12.94 10.43
C ARG A 10 23.48 14.04 9.38
N ARG A 11 23.42 13.66 8.10
CA ARG A 11 23.36 14.64 7.02
C ARG A 11 22.10 15.50 7.05
N GLU A 12 21.02 14.92 7.57
CA GLU A 12 19.71 15.54 7.66
C GLU A 12 19.55 16.47 8.85
N ASP A 13 20.45 16.43 9.86
CA ASP A 13 20.32 17.19 11.10
C ASP A 13 20.20 18.69 10.85
N ASP A 14 20.94 19.25 9.92
CA ASP A 14 20.89 20.66 9.56
C ASP A 14 19.51 21.08 9.05
N HIS A 15 18.93 20.29 8.15
CA HIS A 15 17.60 20.55 7.60
C HIS A 15 16.50 20.36 8.63
N LEU A 16 16.61 19.34 9.47
CA LEU A 16 15.64 19.08 10.55
C LEU A 16 15.66 20.19 11.60
N LEU A 17 16.84 20.62 12.03
CA LEU A 17 17.00 21.68 13.03
C LEU A 17 16.53 23.06 12.55
N ARG A 18 16.63 23.31 11.26
CA ARG A 18 16.18 24.57 10.64
C ARG A 18 14.71 24.54 10.18
N GLY A 19 14.04 23.41 10.33
CA GLY A 19 12.66 23.24 9.83
C GLY A 19 12.52 23.27 8.32
N SER A 20 13.61 23.00 7.59
CA SER A 20 13.63 22.95 6.12
C SER A 20 13.61 21.53 5.57
N ALA A 21 13.49 20.52 6.44
CA ALA A 21 13.30 19.15 6.01
C ALA A 21 11.87 18.98 5.49
N ALA A 22 11.73 18.34 4.33
CA ALA A 22 10.44 17.96 3.75
C ALA A 22 10.27 16.44 3.83
N PHE A 23 9.17 16.00 4.40
CA PHE A 23 8.73 14.63 4.36
C PHE A 23 7.78 14.42 3.17
N VAL A 24 7.50 13.17 2.83
CA VAL A 24 6.60 12.85 1.70
C VAL A 24 5.23 13.53 1.86
N ALA A 25 4.73 13.66 3.09
CA ALA A 25 3.46 14.32 3.38
C ALA A 25 3.49 15.85 3.21
N ASP A 26 4.69 16.45 3.18
CA ASP A 26 4.89 17.89 3.00
C ASP A 26 5.11 18.27 1.51
N LEU A 27 5.11 17.26 0.64
CA LEU A 27 5.30 17.47 -0.79
C LEU A 27 3.96 17.75 -1.45
N ASP A 28 3.82 18.96 -2.01
CA ASP A 28 2.68 19.32 -2.85
C ASP A 28 2.96 18.92 -4.30
N PHE A 29 2.05 18.13 -4.86
CA PHE A 29 2.08 17.77 -6.28
C PHE A 29 0.82 18.30 -6.95
N ASP A 30 1.01 19.05 -8.02
CA ASP A 30 -0.10 19.47 -8.87
C ASP A 30 -0.81 18.23 -9.43
N ASN A 31 -2.14 18.23 -9.32
CA ASN A 31 -3.00 17.15 -9.80
C ASN A 31 -2.74 15.77 -9.15
N ALA A 32 -2.26 15.75 -7.92
CA ALA A 32 -2.12 14.49 -7.18
C ALA A 32 -3.48 13.82 -6.95
N ALA A 33 -3.53 12.52 -7.21
CA ALA A 33 -4.67 11.69 -6.85
C ALA A 33 -4.40 10.99 -5.50
N TYR A 34 -5.47 10.81 -4.72
CA TYR A 34 -5.40 10.05 -3.47
C TYR A 34 -5.84 8.61 -3.71
N VAL A 35 -5.06 7.67 -3.18
CA VAL A 35 -5.43 6.26 -3.20
C VAL A 35 -6.15 5.91 -1.91
N HIS A 36 -7.32 5.28 -2.03
CA HIS A 36 -8.04 4.70 -0.92
C HIS A 36 -8.21 3.20 -1.11
N TYR A 37 -7.86 2.42 -0.09
CA TYR A 37 -8.07 0.98 -0.11
C TYR A 37 -9.39 0.64 0.57
N LEU A 38 -10.32 0.05 -0.18
CA LEU A 38 -11.48 -0.59 0.40
C LEU A 38 -11.03 -1.92 1.02
N THR A 39 -11.36 -2.12 2.28
CA THR A 39 -10.93 -3.30 3.02
C THR A 39 -12.12 -4.13 3.49
N SER A 40 -11.91 -5.44 3.60
CA SER A 40 -12.92 -6.37 4.08
C SER A 40 -13.30 -6.11 5.53
N THR A 41 -14.60 -6.14 5.81
CA THR A 41 -15.14 -6.16 7.18
C THR A 41 -15.35 -7.58 7.71
N SER A 42 -15.20 -8.60 6.85
CA SER A 42 -15.37 -10.01 7.19
C SER A 42 -14.04 -10.68 7.42
N ALA A 43 -13.97 -11.54 8.43
CA ALA A 43 -12.75 -12.26 8.76
C ALA A 43 -12.42 -13.37 7.73
N HIS A 44 -13.44 -13.97 7.13
CA HIS A 44 -13.31 -14.93 6.05
C HIS A 44 -14.62 -15.03 5.28
N ALA A 45 -14.56 -14.76 3.98
CA ALA A 45 -15.74 -14.82 3.12
C ALA A 45 -15.33 -15.11 1.66
N GLU A 46 -16.25 -15.70 0.91
CA GLU A 46 -16.14 -15.81 -0.53
C GLU A 46 -16.46 -14.46 -1.18
N LEU A 47 -15.61 -14.02 -2.08
CA LEU A 47 -15.80 -12.82 -2.89
C LEU A 47 -16.42 -13.23 -4.24
N ARG A 48 -17.73 -13.08 -4.37
CA ARG A 48 -18.48 -13.52 -5.56
C ARG A 48 -18.44 -12.51 -6.69
N SER A 49 -18.55 -11.24 -6.34
CA SER A 49 -18.50 -10.13 -7.31
C SER A 49 -18.15 -8.82 -6.61
N ILE A 50 -17.56 -7.90 -7.36
CA ILE A 50 -17.37 -6.51 -6.99
C ILE A 50 -18.04 -5.68 -8.07
N ASP A 51 -19.07 -4.92 -7.69
CA ASP A 51 -19.70 -3.96 -8.60
C ASP A 51 -19.19 -2.56 -8.27
N VAL A 52 -18.43 -2.00 -9.19
CA VAL A 52 -17.81 -0.67 -9.07
C VAL A 52 -18.56 0.42 -9.83
N SER A 53 -19.64 0.07 -10.56
CA SER A 53 -20.30 0.96 -11.52
C SER A 53 -20.83 2.24 -10.89
N SER A 54 -21.50 2.13 -9.75
CA SER A 54 -22.04 3.30 -9.03
C SER A 54 -20.92 4.17 -8.45
N ALA A 55 -19.86 3.58 -7.95
CA ALA A 55 -18.73 4.31 -7.37
C ALA A 55 -17.92 5.05 -8.46
N LEU A 56 -17.70 4.43 -9.62
CA LEU A 56 -17.03 5.07 -10.76
C LEU A 56 -17.79 6.31 -11.27
N SER A 57 -19.10 6.34 -11.09
CA SER A 57 -19.93 7.49 -11.50
C SER A 57 -19.89 8.67 -10.52
N MET A 58 -19.27 8.52 -9.36
CA MET A 58 -19.23 9.56 -8.33
C MET A 58 -18.24 10.68 -8.68
N PRO A 59 -18.60 11.94 -8.45
CA PRO A 59 -17.69 13.06 -8.66
C PRO A 59 -16.41 12.92 -7.83
N GLY A 60 -15.26 13.11 -8.46
CA GLY A 60 -13.95 13.02 -7.81
C GLY A 60 -13.33 11.61 -7.82
N VAL A 61 -14.06 10.59 -8.23
CA VAL A 61 -13.48 9.26 -8.48
C VAL A 61 -12.82 9.29 -9.86
N ILE A 62 -11.52 9.00 -9.89
CA ILE A 62 -10.74 8.96 -11.13
C ILE A 62 -10.81 7.56 -11.73
N ASP A 63 -10.58 6.54 -10.90
CA ASP A 63 -10.64 5.15 -11.31
C ASP A 63 -10.78 4.22 -10.10
N ILE A 64 -11.18 2.96 -10.34
CA ILE A 64 -11.27 1.91 -9.34
C ILE A 64 -10.63 0.65 -9.90
N PHE A 65 -9.67 0.11 -9.18
CA PHE A 65 -8.95 -1.10 -9.56
C PHE A 65 -9.31 -2.25 -8.65
N THR A 66 -9.58 -3.39 -9.23
CA THR A 66 -9.71 -4.67 -8.55
C THR A 66 -8.51 -5.56 -8.86
N ASN A 67 -8.39 -6.72 -8.21
CA ASN A 67 -7.32 -7.66 -8.54
C ASN A 67 -7.32 -8.08 -10.02
N SER A 68 -8.49 -8.12 -10.65
CA SER A 68 -8.63 -8.50 -12.07
C SER A 68 -8.07 -7.47 -13.05
N ASP A 69 -7.95 -6.23 -12.62
CA ASP A 69 -7.47 -5.11 -13.43
C ASP A 69 -5.94 -4.96 -13.36
N LEU A 70 -5.33 -5.65 -12.39
CA LEU A 70 -3.91 -5.57 -12.13
C LEU A 70 -3.19 -6.82 -12.65
N ASP A 71 -2.29 -6.65 -13.60
CA ASP A 71 -1.37 -7.71 -14.05
C ASP A 71 -0.18 -7.84 -13.07
N ILE A 72 -0.51 -8.06 -11.80
CA ILE A 72 0.48 -8.21 -10.72
C ILE A 72 0.26 -9.58 -10.09
N GLY A 73 1.27 -10.41 -10.19
CA GLY A 73 1.26 -11.73 -9.55
C GLY A 73 1.15 -11.66 -8.02
N PRO A 74 0.85 -12.79 -7.38
CA PRO A 74 0.80 -12.86 -5.92
C PRO A 74 2.16 -12.50 -5.33
N TYR A 75 2.15 -12.03 -4.08
CA TYR A 75 3.37 -11.70 -3.36
C TYR A 75 4.21 -12.97 -3.18
N PRO A 76 5.44 -13.02 -3.70
CA PRO A 76 6.28 -14.20 -3.51
C PRO A 76 6.55 -14.42 -2.02
N SER A 77 6.58 -15.67 -1.59
CA SER A 77 6.95 -15.97 -0.22
C SER A 77 8.39 -15.52 0.02
N ALA A 78 8.60 -14.65 0.99
CA ALA A 78 9.94 -14.18 1.38
C ALA A 78 10.79 -15.29 2.03
N ASN A 79 10.16 -16.38 2.44
CA ASN A 79 10.83 -17.51 3.09
C ASN A 79 10.32 -18.83 2.48
N PRO A 80 11.22 -19.64 1.89
CA PRO A 80 10.85 -20.89 1.26
C PRO A 80 10.29 -21.97 2.23
N ILE A 81 10.32 -21.71 3.54
CA ILE A 81 9.70 -22.57 4.55
C ILE A 81 8.18 -22.44 4.56
N PHE A 82 7.63 -21.32 4.11
CA PHE A 82 6.20 -21.13 4.06
C PHE A 82 5.59 -21.85 2.86
N ASP A 83 4.49 -22.56 3.13
CA ASP A 83 3.70 -23.23 2.11
C ASP A 83 3.19 -22.21 1.06
N GLU A 84 3.18 -22.62 -0.20
CA GLU A 84 2.63 -21.80 -1.29
C GLU A 84 1.15 -21.45 -1.07
N ALA A 85 0.40 -22.25 -0.35
CA ALA A 85 -0.97 -21.96 0.05
C ALA A 85 -1.11 -20.71 0.94
N MET A 86 -0.01 -20.25 1.56
CA MET A 86 0.05 -19.02 2.36
C MET A 86 0.33 -17.78 1.50
N VAL A 87 0.67 -17.97 0.24
CA VAL A 87 0.88 -16.86 -0.70
C VAL A 87 -0.46 -16.18 -0.97
N ARG A 88 -0.48 -14.87 -0.90
CA ARG A 88 -1.69 -14.07 -1.11
C ARG A 88 -1.52 -13.07 -2.24
N PRO A 89 -2.59 -12.73 -2.98
CA PRO A 89 -2.57 -11.61 -3.91
C PRO A 89 -2.46 -10.28 -3.16
N LEU A 90 -2.11 -9.22 -3.85
CA LEU A 90 -2.09 -7.85 -3.30
C LEU A 90 -3.48 -7.38 -2.92
N LEU A 91 -4.46 -7.63 -3.78
CA LEU A 91 -5.88 -7.38 -3.54
C LEU A 91 -6.62 -8.71 -3.48
N ALA A 92 -7.66 -8.79 -2.66
CA ALA A 92 -8.50 -9.97 -2.58
C ALA A 92 -9.12 -10.29 -3.96
N HIS A 93 -9.13 -11.56 -4.33
CA HIS A 93 -9.64 -12.01 -5.63
C HIS A 93 -10.87 -12.93 -5.51
N GLN A 94 -10.72 -14.10 -4.90
CA GLN A 94 -11.81 -15.08 -4.78
C GLN A 94 -12.37 -15.16 -3.37
N ARG A 95 -11.61 -14.73 -2.40
CA ARG A 95 -11.97 -14.75 -0.98
C ARG A 95 -11.19 -13.71 -0.20
N VAL A 96 -11.78 -13.26 0.89
CA VAL A 96 -11.12 -12.53 1.95
C VAL A 96 -10.75 -13.49 3.07
N ARG A 97 -9.62 -13.26 3.72
CA ARG A 97 -9.01 -14.18 4.69
C ARG A 97 -8.89 -13.58 6.08
N PHE A 98 -8.98 -12.24 6.16
CA PHE A 98 -8.91 -11.51 7.42
C PHE A 98 -9.63 -10.16 7.30
N VAL A 99 -10.06 -9.61 8.44
CA VAL A 99 -10.59 -8.24 8.48
C VAL A 99 -9.49 -7.26 8.14
N GLY A 100 -9.79 -6.35 7.22
CA GLY A 100 -8.81 -5.38 6.74
C GLY A 100 -8.04 -5.81 5.48
N GLU A 101 -8.32 -6.98 4.90
CA GLU A 101 -7.74 -7.38 3.61
C GLU A 101 -8.28 -6.47 2.50
N PRO A 102 -7.39 -5.82 1.70
CA PRO A 102 -7.78 -4.96 0.60
C PRO A 102 -8.22 -5.73 -0.63
#